data_21a9d5e966ea7228d8c98278fd7b0db7
#
_entry.id   21a9d5e966ea7228d8c98278fd7b0db7
#
_cell.length_a   1.000
_cell.length_b   1.000
_cell.length_c   1.000
_cell.angle_alpha   90.00
_cell.angle_beta   90.00
_cell.angle_gamma   90.00
#
_symmetry.space_group_name_H-M   'P 1'
#
loop_
_entity.id
_entity.type
_entity.pdbx_description
1 polymer ?
#
loop_
_entity_poly.entity_id
_entity_poly.type
_entity_poly.pdbx_seq_one_letter_code
_entity_poly.pdbx_strand_id
1 'polypeptide(L)'
;MKQNIWIQTGCHILASTAVTAVAALSGTSAQAQETFKVGIVSFLSGQAADSFGIPAVNGAKVLVEAFNKGAAPAPYNKVGFGGLKIEPIYVDENGGATKQVQELRNLYDRDKVDVVVGYVGSGDCLAVAPVAEEMKKFLILYDCGTPRIFEDGKYNYVFRTASHATMDNVALARYMKAKNVKTETFNMINQDYAWGIDSKKDFVWSLEKLFPNAKAGEDQLPKFGAGQYGTEISALMGKQADVTHSSLWGGDLQAFILQAAPRGLFKRTQVVFSAADHVLPGLGDKMPDGVILGARGAYGLMSPKSALNDWWWDLYSKAYNVYPVQAPYRMVQSLLGLKLAVEKAMAANGGKKPNAEQLAAALANSEWDSPAGKIRMALGNGHQAMQETAIGRTRYDAGKKMVLLDDIMRFPAECVNPPANMKSEDWIKAGFPGAKGCP
;
A
#
# COMPACT_ATOMS: atom_id res chain seq x y z
N MET A 1 -35.76 -35.57 -99.12
CA MET A 1 -34.73 -36.29 -99.89
C MET A 1 -33.57 -36.62 -98.94
N LYS A 2 -33.37 -37.95 -98.81
CA LYS A 2 -32.07 -38.62 -98.72
C LYS A 2 -31.10 -38.11 -97.63
N GLN A 3 -30.42 -38.80 -96.82
CA GLN A 3 -30.24 -40.28 -96.66
C GLN A 3 -29.43 -40.48 -95.35
N ASN A 4 -29.68 -41.60 -94.68
CA ASN A 4 -28.94 -42.24 -93.64
C ASN A 4 -27.43 -42.29 -93.89
N ILE A 5 -26.61 -42.40 -92.85
CA ILE A 5 -25.61 -43.48 -92.70
C ILE A 5 -25.23 -43.57 -91.20
N TRP A 6 -25.31 -44.80 -90.71
CA TRP A 6 -24.80 -45.33 -89.43
C TRP A 6 -23.28 -45.47 -89.47
N ILE A 7 -22.60 -45.26 -88.35
CA ILE A 7 -21.47 -46.10 -87.92
C ILE A 7 -21.37 -46.15 -86.43
N GLN A 8 -21.36 -47.35 -85.91
CA GLN A 8 -21.04 -47.75 -84.52
C GLN A 8 -19.53 -47.54 -84.22
N THR A 9 -19.13 -47.30 -83.01
CA THR A 9 -18.32 -48.21 -82.17
C THR A 9 -17.48 -47.39 -81.14
N GLY A 10 -17.43 -47.87 -79.94
CA GLY A 10 -16.28 -47.60 -79.07
C GLY A 10 -16.64 -47.24 -77.62
N CYS A 11 -17.00 -48.30 -76.87
CA CYS A 11 -17.12 -48.19 -75.41
C CYS A 11 -15.73 -48.10 -74.75
N HIS A 12 -15.40 -47.02 -74.10
CA HIS A 12 -14.32 -47.00 -73.16
C HIS A 12 -14.82 -46.35 -71.83
N ILE A 13 -15.00 -47.24 -70.84
CA ILE A 13 -15.28 -46.93 -69.49
C ILE A 13 -13.96 -46.41 -68.86
N LEU A 14 -13.88 -45.09 -68.53
CA LEU A 14 -12.86 -44.52 -67.69
C LEU A 14 -13.49 -44.28 -66.30
N ALA A 15 -13.13 -45.15 -65.38
CA ALA A 15 -13.47 -45.00 -63.98
C ALA A 15 -12.65 -43.82 -63.38
N SER A 16 -13.31 -42.70 -63.19
CA SER A 16 -12.71 -41.54 -62.44
C SER A 16 -12.89 -41.75 -60.94
N THR A 17 -11.82 -42.16 -60.28
CA THR A 17 -11.74 -42.19 -58.83
C THR A 17 -11.69 -40.75 -58.33
N ALA A 18 -12.79 -40.17 -57.79
CA ALA A 18 -12.86 -38.97 -57.07
C ALA A 18 -12.23 -39.18 -55.67
N VAL A 19 -11.00 -38.72 -55.48
CA VAL A 19 -10.36 -38.60 -54.15
C VAL A 19 -10.97 -37.40 -53.47
N THR A 20 -11.92 -37.62 -52.55
CA THR A 20 -12.44 -36.61 -51.65
C THR A 20 -11.39 -36.32 -50.58
N ALA A 21 -10.60 -35.25 -50.74
CA ALA A 21 -9.74 -34.72 -49.69
C ALA A 21 -10.63 -34.10 -48.62
N VAL A 22 -10.88 -34.83 -47.53
CA VAL A 22 -11.44 -34.29 -46.30
C VAL A 22 -10.34 -33.47 -45.66
N ALA A 23 -10.35 -32.14 -45.90
CA ALA A 23 -9.56 -31.18 -45.13
C ALA A 23 -10.09 -31.22 -43.68
N ALA A 24 -9.38 -31.93 -42.81
CA ALA A 24 -9.58 -31.82 -41.36
C ALA A 24 -9.21 -30.39 -40.95
N LEU A 25 -10.21 -29.52 -40.85
CA LEU A 25 -10.12 -28.24 -40.13
C LEU A 25 -9.89 -28.60 -38.66
N SER A 26 -8.62 -28.79 -38.30
CA SER A 26 -8.17 -28.73 -36.89
C SER A 26 -8.45 -27.31 -36.41
N GLY A 27 -9.68 -27.10 -35.94
CA GLY A 27 -10.01 -25.93 -35.17
C GLY A 27 -9.10 -25.96 -33.94
N THR A 28 -8.00 -25.23 -34.00
CA THR A 28 -7.29 -24.83 -32.78
C THR A 28 -8.29 -23.95 -32.03
N SER A 29 -9.05 -24.59 -31.11
CA SER A 29 -9.75 -23.85 -30.07
C SER A 29 -8.67 -22.99 -29.41
N ALA A 30 -8.71 -21.70 -29.64
CA ALA A 30 -7.90 -20.75 -28.91
C ALA A 30 -8.26 -20.96 -27.44
N GLN A 31 -7.47 -21.76 -26.74
CA GLN A 31 -7.62 -21.98 -25.32
C GLN A 31 -7.41 -20.57 -24.72
N ALA A 32 -8.47 -19.99 -24.13
CA ALA A 32 -8.39 -18.69 -23.51
C ALA A 32 -7.17 -18.71 -22.57
N GLN A 33 -6.20 -17.84 -22.84
CA GLN A 33 -4.98 -17.79 -22.05
C GLN A 33 -5.39 -17.58 -20.59
N GLU A 34 -4.99 -18.49 -19.72
CA GLU A 34 -5.31 -18.40 -18.30
C GLU A 34 -4.77 -17.07 -17.73
N THR A 35 -5.61 -16.34 -17.00
CA THR A 35 -5.29 -15.03 -16.44
C THR A 35 -5.21 -15.11 -14.92
N PHE A 36 -4.51 -14.13 -14.32
CA PHE A 36 -4.46 -13.96 -12.87
C PHE A 36 -5.27 -12.72 -12.51
N LYS A 37 -6.43 -12.91 -11.89
CA LYS A 37 -7.34 -11.83 -11.52
C LYS A 37 -7.02 -11.26 -10.16
N VAL A 38 -6.87 -9.93 -10.07
CA VAL A 38 -6.52 -9.21 -8.84
C VAL A 38 -7.61 -8.19 -8.52
N GLY A 39 -8.31 -8.38 -7.41
CA GLY A 39 -9.15 -7.32 -6.84
C GLY A 39 -8.26 -6.26 -6.19
N ILE A 40 -8.37 -5.01 -6.61
CA ILE A 40 -7.62 -3.88 -6.05
C ILE A 40 -8.60 -2.92 -5.40
N VAL A 41 -8.54 -2.85 -4.07
CA VAL A 41 -9.48 -2.05 -3.26
C VAL A 41 -8.75 -0.86 -2.64
N SER A 42 -9.25 0.34 -2.88
CA SER A 42 -8.77 1.58 -2.28
C SER A 42 -9.83 2.68 -2.38
N PHE A 43 -9.65 3.80 -1.69
CA PHE A 43 -10.58 4.92 -1.78
C PHE A 43 -10.57 5.55 -3.17
N LEU A 44 -11.67 5.44 -3.90
CA LEU A 44 -11.88 6.09 -5.20
C LEU A 44 -12.85 7.27 -5.10
N SER A 45 -13.52 7.41 -3.96
CA SER A 45 -14.39 8.55 -3.62
C SER A 45 -14.23 8.95 -2.15
N GLY A 46 -14.77 10.12 -1.78
CA GLY A 46 -14.71 10.64 -0.42
C GLY A 46 -13.37 11.29 -0.06
N GLN A 47 -13.20 11.62 1.21
CA GLN A 47 -12.08 12.43 1.75
C GLN A 47 -10.69 11.83 1.52
N ALA A 48 -10.58 10.50 1.42
CA ALA A 48 -9.32 9.82 1.25
C ALA A 48 -8.96 9.54 -0.23
N ALA A 49 -9.80 9.93 -1.19
CA ALA A 49 -9.63 9.57 -2.58
C ALA A 49 -8.45 10.31 -3.23
N ASP A 50 -8.50 11.62 -3.30
CA ASP A 50 -7.61 12.43 -4.14
C ASP A 50 -6.13 12.37 -3.71
N SER A 51 -5.88 12.46 -2.41
CA SER A 51 -4.51 12.48 -1.89
C SER A 51 -3.94 11.11 -1.55
N PHE A 52 -4.78 10.05 -1.53
CA PHE A 52 -4.34 8.73 -1.09
C PHE A 52 -4.80 7.58 -2.01
N GLY A 53 -6.11 7.33 -2.11
CA GLY A 53 -6.62 6.12 -2.75
C GLY A 53 -6.44 6.10 -4.27
N ILE A 54 -6.76 7.19 -4.96
CA ILE A 54 -6.54 7.34 -6.41
C ILE A 54 -5.04 7.23 -6.75
N PRO A 55 -4.10 7.91 -6.06
CA PRO A 55 -2.68 7.70 -6.25
C PRO A 55 -2.23 6.24 -6.10
N ALA A 56 -2.75 5.50 -5.11
CA ALA A 56 -2.45 4.08 -4.94
C ALA A 56 -2.90 3.24 -6.14
N VAL A 57 -4.15 3.43 -6.59
CA VAL A 57 -4.70 2.75 -7.76
C VAL A 57 -3.95 3.14 -9.04
N ASN A 58 -3.53 4.38 -9.18
CA ASN A 58 -2.68 4.82 -10.27
C ASN A 58 -1.34 4.08 -10.27
N GLY A 59 -0.74 3.86 -9.10
CA GLY A 59 0.44 3.01 -8.95
C GLY A 59 0.20 1.58 -9.43
N ALA A 60 -0.94 0.98 -9.05
CA ALA A 60 -1.31 -0.35 -9.52
C ALA A 60 -1.46 -0.42 -11.04
N LYS A 61 -2.13 0.57 -11.66
CA LYS A 61 -2.36 0.61 -13.11
C LYS A 61 -1.07 0.58 -13.90
N VAL A 62 -0.13 1.48 -13.60
CA VAL A 62 1.15 1.55 -14.35
C VAL A 62 2.02 0.34 -14.09
N LEU A 63 2.01 -0.22 -12.86
CA LEU A 63 2.80 -1.41 -12.55
C LEU A 63 2.23 -2.66 -13.21
N VAL A 64 0.92 -2.87 -13.17
CA VAL A 64 0.25 -4.00 -13.85
C VAL A 64 0.50 -3.95 -15.35
N GLU A 65 0.45 -2.76 -15.95
CA GLU A 65 0.78 -2.58 -17.36
C GLU A 65 2.25 -2.95 -17.64
N ALA A 66 3.19 -2.47 -16.81
CA ALA A 66 4.62 -2.80 -16.93
C ALA A 66 4.85 -4.31 -16.78
N PHE A 67 4.20 -4.98 -15.83
CA PHE A 67 4.28 -6.42 -15.67
C PHE A 67 3.73 -7.18 -16.88
N ASN A 68 2.56 -6.81 -17.36
CA ASN A 68 1.95 -7.47 -18.53
C ASN A 68 2.77 -7.30 -19.82
N LYS A 69 3.62 -6.27 -19.89
CA LYS A 69 4.59 -6.04 -20.98
C LYS A 69 5.97 -6.63 -20.73
N GLY A 70 6.26 -7.15 -19.54
CA GLY A 70 7.61 -7.57 -19.13
C GLY A 70 8.62 -6.41 -19.06
N ALA A 71 8.14 -5.18 -18.82
CA ALA A 71 8.94 -3.96 -18.84
C ALA A 71 9.50 -3.56 -17.45
N ALA A 72 9.23 -4.32 -16.41
CA ALA A 72 9.82 -4.09 -15.10
C ALA A 72 11.28 -4.58 -15.07
N PRO A 73 12.16 -3.97 -14.25
CA PRO A 73 13.55 -4.43 -14.12
C PRO A 73 13.63 -5.80 -13.42
N ALA A 74 14.75 -6.50 -13.59
CA ALA A 74 15.00 -7.73 -12.86
C ALA A 74 15.00 -7.49 -11.34
N PRO A 75 14.46 -8.42 -10.54
CA PRO A 75 13.98 -9.76 -10.88
C PRO A 75 12.51 -9.80 -11.34
N TYR A 76 11.86 -8.66 -11.57
CA TYR A 76 10.42 -8.53 -11.88
C TYR A 76 10.09 -8.54 -13.37
N ASN A 77 11.07 -8.78 -14.24
CA ASN A 77 10.97 -8.64 -15.71
C ASN A 77 10.22 -9.77 -16.43
N LYS A 78 9.79 -10.82 -15.72
CA LYS A 78 8.94 -11.86 -16.30
C LYS A 78 7.55 -11.30 -16.60
N VAL A 79 7.00 -11.61 -17.77
CA VAL A 79 5.68 -11.14 -18.20
C VAL A 79 4.59 -11.61 -17.23
N GLY A 80 3.71 -10.70 -16.86
CA GLY A 80 2.60 -10.95 -15.95
C GLY A 80 3.03 -11.52 -14.59
N PHE A 81 2.24 -12.41 -14.03
CA PHE A 81 2.60 -13.22 -12.88
C PHE A 81 2.98 -14.63 -13.35
N GLY A 82 4.29 -14.90 -13.45
CA GLY A 82 4.77 -16.19 -13.90
C GLY A 82 4.41 -16.56 -15.35
N GLY A 83 4.06 -15.60 -16.19
CA GLY A 83 3.55 -15.78 -17.56
C GLY A 83 2.04 -15.61 -17.68
N LEU A 84 1.30 -15.59 -16.56
CA LEU A 84 -0.14 -15.32 -16.55
C LEU A 84 -0.39 -13.81 -16.68
N LYS A 85 -1.24 -13.42 -17.63
CA LYS A 85 -1.67 -12.02 -17.76
C LYS A 85 -2.43 -11.58 -16.51
N ILE A 86 -2.10 -10.42 -15.97
CA ILE A 86 -2.79 -9.86 -14.81
C ILE A 86 -4.02 -9.09 -15.26
N GLU A 87 -5.18 -9.40 -14.68
CA GLU A 87 -6.45 -8.71 -14.89
C GLU A 87 -6.91 -8.05 -13.59
N PRO A 88 -6.74 -6.71 -13.44
CA PRO A 88 -7.16 -6.01 -12.24
C PRO A 88 -8.66 -5.66 -12.27
N ILE A 89 -9.32 -5.77 -11.11
CA ILE A 89 -10.68 -5.25 -10.85
C ILE A 89 -10.56 -4.23 -9.74
N TYR A 90 -10.94 -2.97 -10.03
CA TYR A 90 -10.83 -1.86 -9.08
C TYR A 90 -12.13 -1.64 -8.33
N VAL A 91 -12.07 -1.54 -7.00
CA VAL A 91 -13.22 -1.36 -6.12
C VAL A 91 -12.99 -0.17 -5.18
N ASP A 92 -14.03 0.63 -4.99
CA ASP A 92 -14.01 1.78 -4.08
C ASP A 92 -14.20 1.34 -2.62
N GLU A 93 -13.20 1.63 -1.79
CA GLU A 93 -13.22 1.35 -0.35
C GLU A 93 -14.21 2.24 0.44
N ASN A 94 -14.65 3.36 -0.14
CA ASN A 94 -15.58 4.25 0.56
C ASN A 94 -16.91 3.56 0.88
N GLY A 95 -17.45 3.78 2.09
CA GLY A 95 -18.74 3.24 2.53
C GLY A 95 -18.66 2.39 3.81
N GLY A 96 -17.47 2.18 4.37
CA GLY A 96 -17.26 1.58 5.68
C GLY A 96 -17.31 0.05 5.71
N ALA A 97 -17.00 -0.51 6.87
CA ALA A 97 -16.70 -1.92 7.08
C ALA A 97 -17.76 -2.91 6.55
N THR A 98 -19.05 -2.64 6.78
CA THR A 98 -20.14 -3.52 6.32
C THR A 98 -20.16 -3.66 4.79
N LYS A 99 -20.01 -2.53 4.07
CA LYS A 99 -19.92 -2.55 2.61
C LYS A 99 -18.66 -3.30 2.16
N GLN A 100 -17.53 -3.06 2.81
CA GLN A 100 -16.27 -3.68 2.41
C GLN A 100 -16.25 -5.20 2.61
N VAL A 101 -16.88 -5.72 3.66
CA VAL A 101 -17.11 -7.16 3.84
C VAL A 101 -17.94 -7.73 2.68
N GLN A 102 -19.00 -7.05 2.27
CA GLN A 102 -19.83 -7.50 1.15
C GLN A 102 -19.04 -7.47 -0.18
N GLU A 103 -18.29 -6.40 -0.44
CA GLU A 103 -17.49 -6.28 -1.67
C GLU A 103 -16.34 -7.31 -1.71
N LEU A 104 -15.74 -7.65 -0.58
CA LEU A 104 -14.75 -8.72 -0.50
C LEU A 104 -15.37 -10.06 -0.94
N ARG A 105 -16.57 -10.39 -0.43
CA ARG A 105 -17.28 -11.61 -0.86
C ARG A 105 -17.63 -11.56 -2.34
N ASN A 106 -18.11 -10.44 -2.85
CA ASN A 106 -18.42 -10.25 -4.28
C ASN A 106 -17.20 -10.50 -5.18
N LEU A 107 -16.04 -9.93 -4.81
CA LEU A 107 -14.79 -10.12 -5.56
C LEU A 107 -14.42 -11.61 -5.69
N TYR A 108 -14.54 -12.39 -4.61
CA TYR A 108 -14.19 -13.81 -4.64
C TYR A 108 -15.28 -14.69 -5.24
N ASP A 109 -16.55 -14.45 -4.92
CA ASP A 109 -17.65 -15.34 -5.27
C ASP A 109 -18.26 -15.03 -6.65
N ARG A 110 -18.41 -13.74 -6.99
CA ARG A 110 -18.97 -13.32 -8.28
C ARG A 110 -17.89 -13.12 -9.34
N ASP A 111 -16.86 -12.30 -9.00
CA ASP A 111 -15.86 -11.85 -9.97
C ASP A 111 -14.72 -12.86 -10.11
N LYS A 112 -14.65 -13.85 -9.19
CA LYS A 112 -13.67 -14.95 -9.21
C LYS A 112 -12.24 -14.46 -9.24
N VAL A 113 -11.91 -13.46 -8.40
CA VAL A 113 -10.52 -13.01 -8.26
C VAL A 113 -9.68 -14.08 -7.56
N ASP A 114 -8.40 -14.16 -7.93
CA ASP A 114 -7.43 -15.07 -7.31
C ASP A 114 -6.92 -14.52 -5.98
N VAL A 115 -6.82 -13.19 -5.89
CA VAL A 115 -6.33 -12.46 -4.72
C VAL A 115 -7.01 -11.09 -4.63
N VAL A 116 -7.15 -10.59 -3.42
CA VAL A 116 -7.45 -9.18 -3.18
C VAL A 116 -6.20 -8.50 -2.61
N VAL A 117 -5.79 -7.38 -3.20
CA VAL A 117 -4.80 -6.44 -2.67
C VAL A 117 -5.54 -5.16 -2.34
N GLY A 118 -5.65 -4.85 -1.06
CA GLY A 118 -6.54 -3.73 -0.74
C GLY A 118 -6.41 -3.24 0.68
N TYR A 119 -7.21 -2.26 0.89
CA TYR A 119 -7.64 -1.59 2.10
C TYR A 119 -6.60 -0.67 2.76
N VAL A 120 -7.11 0.51 3.11
CA VAL A 120 -6.42 1.60 3.80
C VAL A 120 -7.01 1.82 5.20
N GLY A 121 -8.33 1.82 5.29
CA GLY A 121 -9.07 2.05 6.53
C GLY A 121 -8.82 0.95 7.56
N SER A 122 -8.24 1.29 8.72
CA SER A 122 -7.97 0.29 9.76
C SER A 122 -9.22 -0.43 10.26
N GLY A 123 -10.38 0.26 10.26
CA GLY A 123 -11.67 -0.35 10.60
C GLY A 123 -12.13 -1.36 9.55
N ASP A 124 -11.94 -1.05 8.27
CA ASP A 124 -12.27 -1.95 7.17
C ASP A 124 -11.39 -3.20 7.21
N CYS A 125 -10.08 -3.02 7.43
CA CYS A 125 -9.15 -4.15 7.54
C CYS A 125 -9.46 -5.09 8.69
N LEU A 126 -9.82 -4.56 9.87
CA LEU A 126 -10.24 -5.37 11.01
C LEU A 126 -11.52 -6.17 10.73
N ALA A 127 -12.39 -5.66 9.84
CA ALA A 127 -13.62 -6.34 9.44
C ALA A 127 -13.39 -7.37 8.34
N VAL A 128 -12.55 -7.08 7.33
CA VAL A 128 -12.37 -7.97 6.17
C VAL A 128 -11.39 -9.11 6.43
N ALA A 129 -10.39 -8.91 7.30
CA ALA A 129 -9.37 -9.93 7.59
C ALA A 129 -9.96 -11.25 8.11
N PRO A 130 -10.84 -11.28 9.13
CA PRO A 130 -11.45 -12.51 9.59
C PRO A 130 -12.36 -13.16 8.53
N VAL A 131 -12.99 -12.36 7.65
CA VAL A 131 -13.83 -12.86 6.57
C VAL A 131 -12.99 -13.55 5.49
N ALA A 132 -11.87 -12.97 5.09
CA ALA A 132 -10.95 -13.60 4.15
C ALA A 132 -10.38 -14.92 4.70
N GLU A 133 -10.06 -14.97 6.00
CA GLU A 133 -9.61 -16.18 6.71
C GLU A 133 -10.69 -17.26 6.70
N GLU A 134 -11.95 -16.93 7.09
CA GLU A 134 -13.09 -17.83 7.05
C GLU A 134 -13.33 -18.42 5.66
N MET A 135 -13.24 -17.58 4.63
CA MET A 135 -13.41 -17.98 3.23
C MET A 135 -12.19 -18.74 2.67
N LYS A 136 -11.08 -18.82 3.40
CA LYS A 136 -9.77 -19.35 2.93
C LYS A 136 -9.32 -18.67 1.64
N LYS A 137 -9.39 -17.34 1.60
CA LYS A 137 -9.04 -16.50 0.45
C LYS A 137 -7.82 -15.65 0.74
N PHE A 138 -6.91 -15.62 -0.23
CA PHE A 138 -5.63 -14.91 -0.09
C PHE A 138 -5.82 -13.40 -0.19
N LEU A 139 -5.55 -12.68 0.90
CA LEU A 139 -5.70 -11.24 1.04
C LEU A 139 -4.37 -10.57 1.42
N ILE A 140 -3.98 -9.56 0.67
CA ILE A 140 -2.87 -8.66 1.03
C ILE A 140 -3.45 -7.29 1.40
N LEU A 141 -3.23 -6.89 2.64
CA LEU A 141 -3.50 -5.54 3.11
C LEU A 141 -2.31 -4.66 2.73
N TYR A 142 -2.51 -3.71 1.80
CA TYR A 142 -1.42 -2.88 1.32
C TYR A 142 -1.13 -1.68 2.21
N ASP A 143 -2.08 -1.32 3.09
CA ASP A 143 -1.92 -0.23 4.05
C ASP A 143 -2.42 -0.64 5.45
N CYS A 144 -3.47 -0.03 6.01
CA CYS A 144 -4.03 -0.25 7.35
C CYS A 144 -3.03 -0.10 8.49
N GLY A 145 -3.14 0.97 9.24
CA GLY A 145 -2.12 1.29 10.23
C GLY A 145 -2.23 0.60 11.60
N THR A 146 -3.39 0.03 11.98
CA THR A 146 -3.55 -0.59 13.31
C THR A 146 -2.64 -1.81 13.50
N PRO A 147 -1.89 -1.94 14.61
CA PRO A 147 -1.12 -3.15 14.92
C PRO A 147 -2.02 -4.35 15.26
N ARG A 148 -3.26 -4.12 15.69
CA ARG A 148 -4.19 -5.12 16.20
C ARG A 148 -4.48 -6.27 15.25
N ILE A 149 -4.37 -6.08 13.92
CA ILE A 149 -4.65 -7.12 12.92
C ILE A 149 -3.84 -8.39 13.23
N PHE A 150 -2.52 -8.27 13.44
CA PHE A 150 -1.64 -9.42 13.69
C PHE A 150 -1.19 -9.56 15.15
N GLU A 151 -1.48 -8.59 16.00
CA GLU A 151 -1.22 -8.68 17.43
C GLU A 151 -2.38 -9.32 18.21
N ASP A 152 -3.62 -9.15 17.74
CA ASP A 152 -4.83 -9.71 18.35
C ASP A 152 -5.44 -10.85 17.50
N GLY A 153 -5.14 -10.90 16.18
CA GLY A 153 -5.60 -11.92 15.24
C GLY A 153 -4.47 -12.85 14.79
N LYS A 154 -4.86 -14.06 14.38
CA LYS A 154 -3.97 -15.04 13.72
C LYS A 154 -4.62 -15.48 12.42
N TYR A 155 -3.87 -15.43 11.35
CA TYR A 155 -4.36 -15.69 10.01
C TYR A 155 -3.41 -16.62 9.25
N ASN A 156 -3.96 -17.42 8.33
CA ASN A 156 -3.21 -18.24 7.38
C ASN A 156 -3.22 -17.61 5.98
N TYR A 157 -4.27 -16.85 5.64
CA TYR A 157 -4.50 -16.33 4.30
C TYR A 157 -4.40 -14.80 4.20
N VAL A 158 -4.26 -14.10 5.31
CA VAL A 158 -4.18 -12.64 5.36
C VAL A 158 -2.77 -12.19 5.64
N PHE A 159 -2.29 -11.21 4.87
CA PHE A 159 -0.95 -10.64 4.97
C PHE A 159 -1.02 -9.11 4.95
N ARG A 160 -0.05 -8.44 5.57
CA ARG A 160 0.14 -7.00 5.42
C ARG A 160 1.58 -6.71 5.02
N THR A 161 1.75 -6.10 3.85
CA THR A 161 3.06 -5.79 3.26
C THR A 161 3.57 -4.40 3.61
N ALA A 162 2.89 -3.66 4.46
CA ALA A 162 3.24 -2.31 4.91
C ALA A 162 3.47 -2.25 6.42
N SER A 163 4.04 -1.15 6.87
CA SER A 163 4.21 -0.81 8.29
C SER A 163 2.88 -0.55 9.00
N HIS A 164 2.94 -0.50 10.33
CA HIS A 164 1.83 -0.13 11.20
C HIS A 164 2.18 1.06 12.12
N ALA A 165 1.21 1.53 12.90
CA ALA A 165 1.29 2.72 13.72
C ALA A 165 2.52 2.79 14.63
N THR A 166 2.91 1.66 15.20
CA THR A 166 4.05 1.59 16.12
C THR A 166 5.34 2.02 15.43
N MET A 167 5.62 1.48 14.23
CA MET A 167 6.81 1.86 13.48
C MET A 167 6.85 3.36 13.20
N ASP A 168 5.72 3.92 12.81
CA ASP A 168 5.61 5.33 12.44
C ASP A 168 5.83 6.26 13.65
N ASN A 169 5.20 5.95 14.78
CA ASN A 169 5.23 6.80 15.96
C ASN A 169 6.51 6.64 16.79
N VAL A 170 7.08 5.43 16.85
CA VAL A 170 8.41 5.22 17.47
C VAL A 170 9.49 5.95 16.68
N ALA A 171 9.47 5.88 15.34
CA ALA A 171 10.42 6.62 14.51
C ALA A 171 10.31 8.12 14.73
N LEU A 172 9.08 8.65 14.80
CA LEU A 172 8.83 10.06 15.04
C LEU A 172 9.39 10.51 16.39
N ALA A 173 9.11 9.76 17.46
CA ALA A 173 9.62 10.07 18.80
C ALA A 173 11.16 9.98 18.88
N ARG A 174 11.77 8.98 18.22
CA ARG A 174 13.24 8.86 18.12
C ARG A 174 13.85 10.01 17.34
N TYR A 175 13.24 10.41 16.22
CA TYR A 175 13.67 11.57 15.46
C TYR A 175 13.66 12.84 16.33
N MET A 176 12.57 13.07 17.04
CA MET A 176 12.45 14.21 17.96
C MET A 176 13.57 14.20 19.02
N LYS A 177 13.88 13.03 19.58
CA LYS A 177 14.96 12.85 20.55
C LYS A 177 16.34 13.15 19.93
N ALA A 178 16.64 12.57 18.79
CA ALA A 178 17.92 12.74 18.09
C ALA A 178 18.16 14.18 17.62
N LYS A 179 17.07 14.89 17.28
CA LYS A 179 17.13 16.31 16.86
C LYS A 179 16.96 17.31 18.02
N ASN A 180 16.95 16.84 19.27
CA ASN A 180 16.78 17.65 20.47
C ASN A 180 15.55 18.58 20.40
N VAL A 181 14.45 18.07 19.87
CA VAL A 181 13.19 18.84 19.84
C VAL A 181 12.72 19.05 21.26
N LYS A 182 12.48 20.31 21.63
CA LYS A 182 11.91 20.63 22.94
C LYS A 182 10.56 19.94 23.10
N THR A 183 10.38 19.13 24.14
CA THR A 183 9.21 18.28 24.33
C THR A 183 8.88 18.18 25.83
N GLU A 184 8.69 19.32 26.48
CA GLU A 184 8.24 19.36 27.89
C GLU A 184 6.72 19.21 27.98
N THR A 185 6.01 19.69 26.95
CA THR A 185 4.56 19.59 26.82
C THR A 185 4.18 19.22 25.40
N PHE A 186 3.10 18.43 25.25
CA PHE A 186 2.61 18.04 23.93
C PHE A 186 1.08 18.00 23.86
N ASN A 187 0.53 18.47 22.75
CA ASN A 187 -0.86 18.35 22.35
C ASN A 187 -1.02 17.26 21.26
N MET A 188 -2.24 16.78 21.08
CA MET A 188 -2.54 15.76 20.08
C MET A 188 -3.84 16.07 19.34
N ILE A 189 -3.89 15.69 18.05
CA ILE A 189 -5.10 15.63 17.26
C ILE A 189 -5.04 14.40 16.36
N ASN A 190 -5.95 13.46 16.55
CA ASN A 190 -6.00 12.19 15.82
C ASN A 190 -7.43 11.87 15.45
N GLN A 191 -7.66 11.07 14.42
CA GLN A 191 -9.02 10.66 14.03
C GLN A 191 -9.60 9.63 14.99
N ASP A 192 -10.89 9.75 15.31
CA ASP A 192 -11.61 8.85 16.22
C ASP A 192 -11.97 7.53 15.54
N TYR A 193 -10.95 6.72 15.28
CA TYR A 193 -11.08 5.32 14.85
C TYR A 193 -9.75 4.56 15.09
N ALA A 194 -9.71 3.27 14.74
CA ALA A 194 -8.62 2.37 15.09
C ALA A 194 -7.21 2.93 14.83
N TRP A 195 -6.96 3.51 13.64
CA TRP A 195 -5.67 4.09 13.28
C TRP A 195 -5.27 5.27 14.19
N GLY A 196 -6.18 6.24 14.37
CA GLY A 196 -5.87 7.44 15.15
C GLY A 196 -5.69 7.13 16.63
N ILE A 197 -6.52 6.22 17.17
CA ILE A 197 -6.42 5.78 18.57
C ILE A 197 -5.11 5.02 18.82
N ASP A 198 -4.73 4.10 17.94
CA ASP A 198 -3.51 3.31 18.11
C ASP A 198 -2.27 4.18 17.88
N SER A 199 -2.27 5.08 16.87
CA SER A 199 -1.18 6.04 16.66
C SER A 199 -0.96 6.96 17.87
N LYS A 200 -2.05 7.46 18.46
CA LYS A 200 -1.99 8.27 19.68
C LYS A 200 -1.34 7.50 20.83
N LYS A 201 -1.78 6.28 21.08
CA LYS A 201 -1.22 5.43 22.14
C LYS A 201 0.27 5.17 21.94
N ASP A 202 0.66 4.73 20.74
CA ASP A 202 2.05 4.42 20.42
C ASP A 202 2.96 5.66 20.54
N PHE A 203 2.46 6.84 20.15
CA PHE A 203 3.18 8.09 20.34
C PHE A 203 3.35 8.42 21.82
N VAL A 204 2.27 8.39 22.61
CA VAL A 204 2.30 8.70 24.04
C VAL A 204 3.26 7.75 24.78
N TRP A 205 3.14 6.44 24.59
CA TRP A 205 4.03 5.46 25.20
C TRP A 205 5.50 5.65 24.79
N SER A 206 5.74 6.03 23.54
CA SER A 206 7.09 6.34 23.06
C SER A 206 7.66 7.59 23.75
N LEU A 207 6.84 8.63 23.95
CA LEU A 207 7.26 9.83 24.69
C LEU A 207 7.53 9.51 26.16
N GLU A 208 6.71 8.71 26.83
CA GLU A 208 6.94 8.29 28.22
C GLU A 208 8.32 7.64 28.41
N LYS A 209 8.84 6.97 27.39
CA LYS A 209 10.17 6.33 27.45
C LYS A 209 11.31 7.26 27.02
N LEU A 210 11.12 8.04 25.97
CA LEU A 210 12.17 8.86 25.38
C LEU A 210 12.24 10.29 26.00
N PHE A 211 11.12 10.76 26.53
CA PHE A 211 10.94 12.08 27.14
C PHE A 211 10.15 11.98 28.45
N PRO A 212 10.70 11.34 29.50
CA PRO A 212 9.95 10.95 30.70
C PRO A 212 9.35 12.12 31.48
N ASN A 213 9.80 13.36 31.23
CA ASN A 213 9.26 14.55 31.87
C ASN A 213 8.19 15.27 31.03
N ALA A 214 7.90 14.78 29.81
CA ALA A 214 6.90 15.37 28.91
C ALA A 214 5.49 15.19 29.47
N LYS A 215 4.68 16.24 29.41
CA LYS A 215 3.31 16.27 29.92
C LYS A 215 2.32 16.40 28.77
N ALA A 216 1.32 15.53 28.74
CA ALA A 216 0.22 15.65 27.82
C ALA A 216 -0.64 16.89 28.11
N GLY A 217 -0.99 17.60 27.06
CA GLY A 217 -1.85 18.76 27.09
C GLY A 217 -3.24 18.46 26.53
N GLU A 218 -3.59 19.16 25.44
CA GLU A 218 -4.85 19.02 24.73
C GLU A 218 -4.86 17.75 23.88
N ASP A 219 -6.00 17.03 23.85
CA ASP A 219 -6.19 15.79 23.09
C ASP A 219 -7.52 15.87 22.32
N GLN A 220 -7.44 15.97 21.01
CA GLN A 220 -8.58 16.10 20.11
C GLN A 220 -8.77 14.84 19.27
N LEU A 221 -10.01 14.35 19.19
CA LEU A 221 -10.39 13.15 18.44
C LEU A 221 -11.57 13.44 17.49
N PRO A 222 -11.37 14.24 16.42
CA PRO A 222 -12.39 14.43 15.41
C PRO A 222 -12.70 13.13 14.66
N LYS A 223 -13.94 13.02 14.16
CA LYS A 223 -14.35 11.88 13.32
C LYS A 223 -13.56 11.86 12.02
N PHE A 224 -13.34 10.67 11.47
CA PHE A 224 -12.82 10.51 10.11
C PHE A 224 -13.78 11.18 9.11
N GLY A 225 -13.24 11.98 8.21
CA GLY A 225 -14.02 12.74 7.23
C GLY A 225 -14.66 14.02 7.79
N ALA A 226 -14.23 14.53 8.95
CA ALA A 226 -14.75 15.75 9.54
C ALA A 226 -14.59 16.98 8.63
N GLY A 227 -13.45 17.14 7.99
CA GLY A 227 -13.16 18.21 7.02
C GLY A 227 -13.15 19.64 7.58
N GLN A 228 -13.65 19.86 8.80
CA GLN A 228 -13.68 21.14 9.49
C GLN A 228 -13.07 20.99 10.88
N TYR A 229 -12.04 21.82 11.18
CA TYR A 229 -11.19 21.68 12.38
C TYR A 229 -11.11 22.96 13.22
N GLY A 230 -12.08 23.87 13.03
CA GLY A 230 -12.06 25.17 13.69
C GLY A 230 -12.06 25.10 15.22
N THR A 231 -12.83 24.19 15.79
CA THR A 231 -12.94 23.94 17.23
C THR A 231 -11.65 23.32 17.78
N GLU A 232 -11.17 22.26 17.14
CA GLU A 232 -9.95 21.55 17.54
C GLU A 232 -8.72 22.44 17.47
N ILE A 233 -8.58 23.25 16.40
CA ILE A 233 -7.49 24.21 16.26
C ILE A 233 -7.57 25.26 17.38
N SER A 234 -8.75 25.74 17.72
CA SER A 234 -8.92 26.71 18.81
C SER A 234 -8.52 26.11 20.16
N ALA A 235 -8.88 24.85 20.43
CA ALA A 235 -8.49 24.13 21.64
C ALA A 235 -6.97 23.94 21.72
N LEU A 236 -6.33 23.47 20.64
CA LEU A 236 -4.88 23.30 20.55
C LEU A 236 -4.13 24.63 20.74
N MET A 237 -4.66 25.75 20.22
CA MET A 237 -4.06 27.08 20.38
C MET A 237 -4.31 27.70 21.75
N GLY A 238 -5.41 27.32 22.40
CA GLY A 238 -5.76 27.77 23.77
C GLY A 238 -4.85 27.15 24.82
N LYS A 239 -4.28 25.98 24.58
CA LYS A 239 -3.32 25.31 25.45
C LYS A 239 -1.97 25.17 24.76
N GLN A 240 -1.08 26.14 25.04
CA GLN A 240 0.25 26.14 24.43
C GLN A 240 1.03 24.88 24.82
N ALA A 241 1.64 24.23 23.81
CA ALA A 241 2.53 23.09 24.00
C ALA A 241 3.76 23.21 23.09
N ASP A 242 4.87 22.58 23.48
CA ASP A 242 6.09 22.56 22.67
C ASP A 242 5.87 21.79 21.36
N VAL A 243 5.11 20.68 21.43
CA VAL A 243 4.85 19.79 20.31
C VAL A 243 3.33 19.60 20.11
N THR A 244 2.90 19.52 18.87
CA THR A 244 1.56 19.04 18.50
C THR A 244 1.68 17.84 17.56
N HIS A 245 1.28 16.68 18.03
CA HIS A 245 1.27 15.44 17.26
C HIS A 245 -0.04 15.23 16.51
N SER A 246 0.04 14.70 15.29
CA SER A 246 -1.15 14.24 14.57
C SER A 246 -0.86 13.04 13.70
N SER A 247 -1.84 12.13 13.64
CA SER A 247 -1.94 11.05 12.67
C SER A 247 -3.07 11.27 11.66
N LEU A 248 -3.59 12.47 11.54
CA LEU A 248 -4.52 12.83 10.46
C LEU A 248 -3.92 12.48 9.10
N TRP A 249 -4.75 12.07 8.16
CA TRP A 249 -4.33 11.70 6.81
C TRP A 249 -5.42 11.99 5.78
N GLY A 250 -5.11 11.84 4.49
CA GLY A 250 -6.05 12.11 3.41
C GLY A 250 -6.48 13.57 3.37
N GLY A 251 -7.70 13.82 2.92
CA GLY A 251 -8.28 15.16 2.88
C GLY A 251 -8.45 15.81 4.25
N ASP A 252 -8.58 15.01 5.32
CA ASP A 252 -8.64 15.52 6.68
C ASP A 252 -7.35 16.23 7.09
N LEU A 253 -6.19 15.62 6.79
CA LEU A 253 -4.90 16.26 7.04
C LEU A 253 -4.72 17.53 6.21
N GLN A 254 -5.09 17.48 4.93
CA GLN A 254 -5.02 18.65 4.05
C GLN A 254 -5.90 19.79 4.56
N ALA A 255 -7.14 19.48 4.93
CA ALA A 255 -8.08 20.46 5.49
C ALA A 255 -7.57 21.05 6.83
N PHE A 256 -7.02 20.20 7.71
CA PHE A 256 -6.43 20.67 8.98
C PHE A 256 -5.28 21.64 8.73
N ILE A 257 -4.34 21.32 7.85
CA ILE A 257 -3.19 22.20 7.55
C ILE A 257 -3.68 23.52 6.97
N LEU A 258 -4.58 23.51 5.98
CA LEU A 258 -5.12 24.71 5.34
C LEU A 258 -5.89 25.62 6.31
N GLN A 259 -6.51 25.06 7.36
CA GLN A 259 -7.21 25.83 8.39
C GLN A 259 -6.29 26.27 9.54
N ALA A 260 -5.29 25.49 9.92
CA ALA A 260 -4.42 25.74 11.04
C ALA A 260 -3.26 26.70 10.71
N ALA A 261 -2.71 26.62 9.48
CA ALA A 261 -1.57 27.42 9.07
C ALA A 261 -1.85 28.95 9.10
N PRO A 262 -2.94 29.45 8.49
CA PRO A 262 -3.26 30.89 8.56
C PRO A 262 -3.62 31.37 9.96
N ARG A 263 -4.06 30.49 10.86
CA ARG A 263 -4.31 30.81 12.27
C ARG A 263 -3.03 30.87 13.11
N GLY A 264 -1.90 30.43 12.56
CA GLY A 264 -0.58 30.52 13.21
C GLY A 264 -0.25 29.38 14.16
N LEU A 265 -0.96 28.24 14.12
CA LEU A 265 -0.67 27.07 14.96
C LEU A 265 0.79 26.61 14.78
N PHE A 266 1.25 26.49 13.54
CA PHE A 266 2.61 26.04 13.18
C PHE A 266 3.73 27.00 13.62
N LYS A 267 3.39 28.22 14.04
CA LYS A 267 4.35 29.19 14.62
C LYS A 267 4.45 29.09 16.14
N ARG A 268 3.50 28.42 16.79
CA ARG A 268 3.39 28.34 18.26
C ARG A 268 3.85 27.01 18.84
N THR A 269 3.88 25.97 18.03
CA THR A 269 4.23 24.62 18.43
C THR A 269 4.99 23.92 17.30
N GLN A 270 5.90 23.00 17.62
CA GLN A 270 6.48 22.12 16.63
C GLN A 270 5.43 21.07 16.24
N VAL A 271 4.85 21.21 15.05
CA VAL A 271 3.91 20.20 14.56
C VAL A 271 4.66 19.00 14.02
N VAL A 272 4.21 17.80 14.40
CA VAL A 272 4.77 16.51 13.99
C VAL A 272 3.66 15.58 13.46
N PHE A 273 3.84 15.05 12.25
CA PHE A 273 2.89 14.16 11.59
C PHE A 273 3.49 12.77 11.40
N SER A 274 2.79 11.73 11.84
CA SER A 274 3.23 10.35 11.61
C SER A 274 3.11 9.91 10.13
N ALA A 275 2.23 10.56 9.34
CA ALA A 275 1.96 10.20 7.95
C ALA A 275 1.49 11.43 7.16
N ALA A 276 2.38 12.16 6.47
CA ALA A 276 1.95 13.40 5.79
C ALA A 276 2.54 13.65 4.39
N ASP A 277 3.42 12.83 3.88
CA ASP A 277 4.03 13.04 2.55
C ASP A 277 3.00 13.08 1.41
N HIS A 278 1.89 12.34 1.56
CA HIS A 278 0.84 12.21 0.55
C HIS A 278 0.06 13.51 0.25
N VAL A 279 0.08 14.48 1.16
CA VAL A 279 -0.57 15.78 0.94
C VAL A 279 0.38 16.85 0.40
N LEU A 280 1.69 16.60 0.38
CA LEU A 280 2.68 17.58 -0.04
C LEU A 280 2.49 18.05 -1.49
N PRO A 281 2.20 17.17 -2.49
CA PRO A 281 1.97 17.63 -3.85
C PRO A 281 0.78 18.58 -3.99
N GLY A 282 -0.31 18.33 -3.25
CA GLY A 282 -1.52 19.15 -3.29
C GLY A 282 -1.43 20.44 -2.49
N LEU A 283 -0.61 20.50 -1.44
CA LEU A 283 -0.43 21.69 -0.62
C LEU A 283 0.56 22.69 -1.23
N GLY A 284 1.64 22.21 -1.83
CA GLY A 284 2.67 23.09 -2.40
C GLY A 284 3.13 24.16 -1.41
N ASP A 285 3.06 25.45 -1.79
CA ASP A 285 3.46 26.61 -0.98
C ASP A 285 2.59 26.85 0.26
N LYS A 286 1.48 26.15 0.41
CA LYS A 286 0.62 26.21 1.59
C LYS A 286 1.07 25.29 2.71
N MET A 287 2.01 24.38 2.43
CA MET A 287 2.61 23.53 3.47
C MET A 287 3.61 24.37 4.27
N PRO A 288 3.43 24.53 5.61
CA PRO A 288 4.38 25.27 6.42
C PRO A 288 5.78 24.63 6.42
N ASP A 289 6.82 25.46 6.45
CA ASP A 289 8.20 25.01 6.64
C ASP A 289 8.45 24.53 8.06
N GLY A 290 9.40 23.61 8.22
CA GLY A 290 9.85 23.14 9.54
C GLY A 290 8.96 22.10 10.19
N VAL A 291 7.90 21.63 9.52
CA VAL A 291 7.05 20.54 10.02
C VAL A 291 7.81 19.22 9.94
N ILE A 292 7.82 18.49 11.03
CA ILE A 292 8.41 17.14 11.08
C ILE A 292 7.36 16.14 10.59
N LEU A 293 7.72 15.27 9.64
CA LEU A 293 6.77 14.29 9.11
C LEU A 293 7.42 12.97 8.71
N GLY A 294 6.60 11.92 8.78
CA GLY A 294 6.85 10.62 8.20
C GLY A 294 5.97 10.32 6.99
N ALA A 295 6.29 9.24 6.32
CA ALA A 295 5.52 8.66 5.21
C ALA A 295 5.10 7.21 5.49
N ARG A 296 5.18 6.78 6.76
CA ARG A 296 4.93 5.39 7.17
C ARG A 296 5.85 4.38 6.46
N GLY A 297 7.08 4.78 6.21
CA GLY A 297 8.12 4.06 5.48
C GLY A 297 9.09 5.05 4.83
N ALA A 298 10.08 4.55 4.13
CA ALA A 298 11.03 5.37 3.37
C ALA A 298 10.49 5.63 1.95
N TYR A 299 9.44 6.43 1.83
CA TYR A 299 8.71 6.67 0.58
C TYR A 299 8.88 8.08 0.03
N GLY A 300 8.48 8.27 -1.21
CA GLY A 300 8.47 9.60 -1.85
C GLY A 300 9.83 10.27 -1.79
N LEU A 301 9.86 11.52 -1.32
CA LEU A 301 11.09 12.31 -1.16
C LEU A 301 12.09 11.70 -0.16
N MET A 302 11.67 10.74 0.66
CA MET A 302 12.51 10.01 1.61
C MET A 302 12.93 8.64 1.11
N SER A 303 12.60 8.25 -0.11
CA SER A 303 12.94 6.93 -0.64
C SER A 303 14.46 6.76 -0.83
N PRO A 304 14.99 5.53 -0.71
CA PRO A 304 16.40 5.27 -0.94
C PRO A 304 16.75 5.41 -2.43
N LYS A 305 17.97 5.79 -2.72
CA LYS A 305 18.48 5.75 -4.10
C LYS A 305 18.75 4.31 -4.51
N SER A 306 18.08 3.85 -5.55
CA SER A 306 18.31 2.56 -6.16
C SER A 306 17.78 2.55 -7.60
N ALA A 307 18.32 1.68 -8.45
CA ALA A 307 17.83 1.56 -9.83
C ALA A 307 16.34 1.19 -9.90
N LEU A 308 15.86 0.39 -8.95
CA LEU A 308 14.43 0.04 -8.87
C LEU A 308 13.58 1.25 -8.48
N ASN A 309 14.05 2.09 -7.55
CA ASN A 309 13.34 3.31 -7.20
C ASN A 309 13.36 4.35 -8.32
N ASP A 310 14.50 4.52 -9.00
CA ASP A 310 14.61 5.45 -10.14
C ASP A 310 13.67 5.04 -11.26
N TRP A 311 13.62 3.74 -11.59
CA TRP A 311 12.67 3.20 -12.56
C TRP A 311 11.20 3.43 -12.15
N TRP A 312 10.86 3.15 -10.88
CA TRP A 312 9.51 3.33 -10.35
C TRP A 312 9.09 4.81 -10.38
N TRP A 313 9.99 5.68 -9.91
CA TRP A 313 9.76 7.12 -9.91
C TRP A 313 9.47 7.65 -11.31
N ASP A 314 10.29 7.27 -12.27
CA ASP A 314 10.13 7.63 -13.68
C ASP A 314 8.82 7.10 -14.26
N LEU A 315 8.51 5.84 -14.04
CA LEU A 315 7.29 5.20 -14.53
C LEU A 315 6.03 5.93 -14.06
N TYR A 316 5.96 6.22 -12.75
CA TYR A 316 4.81 6.90 -12.15
C TYR A 316 4.74 8.37 -12.56
N SER A 317 5.84 9.11 -12.46
CA SER A 317 5.87 10.54 -12.74
C SER A 317 5.59 10.87 -14.21
N LYS A 318 6.05 10.05 -15.15
CA LYS A 318 5.74 10.20 -16.57
C LYS A 318 4.25 9.97 -16.87
N ALA A 319 3.61 9.07 -16.13
CA ALA A 319 2.19 8.77 -16.34
C ALA A 319 1.25 9.83 -15.76
N TYR A 320 1.62 10.43 -14.61
CA TYR A 320 0.71 11.28 -13.85
C TYR A 320 1.19 12.71 -13.61
N ASN A 321 2.37 13.07 -14.09
CA ASN A 321 2.99 14.40 -13.94
C ASN A 321 3.10 14.86 -12.46
N VAL A 322 3.29 13.89 -11.56
CA VAL A 322 3.51 14.09 -10.12
C VAL A 322 4.40 12.97 -9.60
N TYR A 323 5.24 13.25 -8.62
CA TYR A 323 6.07 12.22 -8.01
C TYR A 323 5.26 11.26 -7.12
N PRO A 324 5.65 9.98 -7.03
CA PRO A 324 4.97 9.02 -6.18
C PRO A 324 5.17 9.34 -4.70
N VAL A 325 4.08 9.33 -3.94
CA VAL A 325 4.04 9.45 -2.47
C VAL A 325 3.79 8.08 -1.82
N GLN A 326 3.61 8.02 -0.50
CA GLN A 326 3.48 6.75 0.24
C GLN A 326 2.45 5.77 -0.36
N ALA A 327 1.27 6.25 -0.75
CA ALA A 327 0.18 5.37 -1.17
C ALA A 327 0.52 4.52 -2.42
N PRO A 328 1.01 5.10 -3.54
CA PRO A 328 1.48 4.31 -4.69
C PRO A 328 2.69 3.43 -4.35
N TYR A 329 3.62 3.84 -3.48
CA TYR A 329 4.74 2.99 -3.05
C TYR A 329 4.26 1.72 -2.34
N ARG A 330 3.28 1.84 -1.44
CA ARG A 330 2.73 0.70 -0.70
C ARG A 330 1.98 -0.27 -1.58
N MET A 331 1.19 0.24 -2.51
CA MET A 331 0.50 -0.58 -3.48
C MET A 331 1.50 -1.35 -4.36
N VAL A 332 2.52 -0.69 -4.85
CA VAL A 332 3.57 -1.29 -5.68
C VAL A 332 4.37 -2.34 -4.90
N GLN A 333 4.78 -2.05 -3.69
CA GLN A 333 5.48 -3.00 -2.82
C GLN A 333 4.66 -4.27 -2.57
N SER A 334 3.34 -4.15 -2.44
CA SER A 334 2.42 -5.30 -2.31
C SER A 334 2.34 -6.14 -3.59
N LEU A 335 2.24 -5.49 -4.75
CA LEU A 335 2.18 -6.17 -6.04
C LEU A 335 3.53 -6.81 -6.44
N LEU A 336 4.66 -6.23 -6.04
CA LEU A 336 5.98 -6.84 -6.20
C LEU A 336 6.11 -8.12 -5.36
N GLY A 337 5.70 -8.06 -4.09
CA GLY A 337 5.66 -9.24 -3.21
C GLY A 337 4.72 -10.32 -3.73
N LEU A 338 3.54 -9.94 -4.20
CA LEU A 338 2.59 -10.88 -4.83
C LEU A 338 3.18 -11.55 -6.06
N LYS A 339 3.84 -10.79 -6.94
CA LYS A 339 4.50 -11.34 -8.13
C LYS A 339 5.50 -12.43 -7.77
N LEU A 340 6.38 -12.16 -6.82
CA LEU A 340 7.37 -13.14 -6.37
C LEU A 340 6.72 -14.36 -5.70
N ALA A 341 5.67 -14.15 -4.91
CA ALA A 341 4.93 -15.26 -4.28
C ALA A 341 4.27 -16.17 -5.33
N VAL A 342 3.62 -15.59 -6.35
CA VAL A 342 3.03 -16.36 -7.46
C VAL A 342 4.10 -17.14 -8.21
N GLU A 343 5.20 -16.50 -8.59
CA GLU A 343 6.29 -17.14 -9.34
C GLU A 343 6.96 -18.26 -8.55
N LYS A 344 7.19 -18.05 -7.24
CA LYS A 344 7.72 -19.07 -6.32
C LYS A 344 6.75 -20.26 -6.18
N ALA A 345 5.46 -20.00 -6.00
CA ALA A 345 4.45 -21.04 -5.91
C ALA A 345 4.29 -21.83 -7.21
N MET A 346 4.31 -21.15 -8.37
CA MET A 346 4.29 -21.80 -9.68
C MET A 346 5.52 -22.69 -9.91
N ALA A 347 6.69 -22.23 -9.52
CA ALA A 347 7.92 -23.05 -9.62
C ALA A 347 7.82 -24.34 -8.78
N ALA A 348 7.16 -24.27 -7.62
CA ALA A 348 6.99 -25.41 -6.73
C ALA A 348 5.87 -26.39 -7.16
N ASN A 349 4.88 -25.92 -7.95
CA ASN A 349 3.73 -26.75 -8.36
C ASN A 349 3.70 -27.17 -9.84
N GLY A 350 4.86 -27.12 -10.51
CA GLY A 350 4.99 -27.54 -11.91
C GLY A 350 4.45 -26.52 -12.91
N GLY A 351 4.48 -25.23 -12.58
CA GLY A 351 4.09 -24.12 -13.45
C GLY A 351 2.58 -23.84 -13.49
N LYS A 352 1.79 -24.50 -12.66
CA LYS A 352 0.33 -24.29 -12.58
C LYS A 352 0.02 -23.02 -11.80
N LYS A 353 -1.13 -22.41 -12.11
CA LYS A 353 -1.67 -21.29 -11.33
C LYS A 353 -1.87 -21.70 -9.86
N PRO A 354 -1.29 -20.95 -8.90
CA PRO A 354 -1.33 -21.33 -7.49
C PRO A 354 -2.69 -21.03 -6.85
N ASN A 355 -3.06 -21.83 -5.86
CA ASN A 355 -4.19 -21.58 -4.98
C ASN A 355 -3.79 -20.72 -3.76
N ALA A 356 -4.77 -20.41 -2.90
CA ALA A 356 -4.57 -19.55 -1.73
C ALA A 356 -3.52 -20.10 -0.73
N GLU A 357 -3.53 -21.41 -0.46
CA GLU A 357 -2.57 -22.08 0.43
C GLU A 357 -1.14 -21.98 -0.11
N GLN A 358 -0.96 -22.18 -1.42
CA GLN A 358 0.34 -22.11 -2.07
C GLN A 358 0.88 -20.68 -2.08
N LEU A 359 0.01 -19.69 -2.31
CA LEU A 359 0.37 -18.27 -2.22
C LEU A 359 0.76 -17.88 -0.79
N ALA A 360 -0.01 -18.30 0.21
CA ALA A 360 0.27 -18.05 1.61
C ALA A 360 1.62 -18.64 2.03
N ALA A 361 1.88 -19.90 1.68
CA ALA A 361 3.16 -20.56 1.96
C ALA A 361 4.36 -19.88 1.25
N ALA A 362 4.12 -19.31 0.06
CA ALA A 362 5.15 -18.63 -0.71
C ALA A 362 5.49 -17.23 -0.17
N LEU A 363 4.49 -16.50 0.36
CA LEU A 363 4.66 -15.14 0.87
C LEU A 363 5.11 -15.11 2.34
N ALA A 364 4.65 -16.04 3.17
CA ALA A 364 5.01 -16.11 4.58
C ALA A 364 6.54 -16.20 4.76
N ASN A 365 7.08 -15.39 5.68
CA ASN A 365 8.50 -15.30 5.99
C ASN A 365 9.40 -14.98 4.78
N SER A 366 8.83 -14.41 3.71
CA SER A 366 9.58 -14.00 2.52
C SER A 366 10.17 -12.60 2.67
N GLU A 367 11.11 -12.28 1.77
CA GLU A 367 11.64 -10.93 1.63
C GLU A 367 11.79 -10.58 0.14
N TRP A 368 11.72 -9.29 -0.16
CA TRP A 368 11.94 -8.77 -1.52
C TRP A 368 12.42 -7.33 -1.50
N ASP A 369 13.03 -6.91 -2.58
CA ASP A 369 13.39 -5.52 -2.80
C ASP A 369 12.20 -4.75 -3.41
N SER A 370 11.92 -3.58 -2.85
CA SER A 370 10.94 -2.63 -3.34
C SER A 370 11.60 -1.29 -3.68
N PRO A 371 10.91 -0.37 -4.36
CA PRO A 371 11.42 0.99 -4.54
C PRO A 371 11.76 1.72 -3.24
N ALA A 372 11.15 1.31 -2.12
CA ALA A 372 11.40 1.86 -0.79
C ALA A 372 12.43 1.07 0.03
N GLY A 373 13.16 0.15 -0.60
CA GLY A 373 14.11 -0.73 0.06
C GLY A 373 13.55 -2.13 0.33
N LYS A 374 14.20 -2.86 1.22
CA LYS A 374 13.88 -4.26 1.51
C LYS A 374 12.63 -4.39 2.39
N ILE A 375 11.72 -5.25 1.97
CA ILE A 375 10.54 -5.65 2.72
C ILE A 375 10.76 -7.07 3.24
N ARG A 376 10.49 -7.30 4.53
CA ARG A 376 10.62 -8.63 5.17
C ARG A 376 9.33 -8.98 5.89
N MET A 377 8.73 -10.09 5.55
CA MET A 377 7.57 -10.65 6.24
C MET A 377 8.04 -11.35 7.51
N ALA A 378 8.20 -10.62 8.62
CA ALA A 378 8.92 -11.10 9.81
C ALA A 378 8.10 -11.07 11.11
N LEU A 379 6.99 -10.33 11.18
CA LEU A 379 6.10 -10.29 12.34
C LEU A 379 4.83 -11.09 12.09
N GLY A 380 4.01 -11.33 13.14
CA GLY A 380 2.75 -12.06 12.99
C GLY A 380 2.92 -13.43 12.32
N ASN A 381 3.93 -14.21 12.75
CA ASN A 381 4.30 -15.49 12.13
C ASN A 381 4.64 -15.38 10.62
N GLY A 382 5.22 -14.27 10.20
CA GLY A 382 5.58 -14.04 8.80
C GLY A 382 4.47 -13.44 7.95
N HIS A 383 3.41 -12.94 8.55
CA HIS A 383 2.27 -12.34 7.87
C HIS A 383 2.27 -10.81 7.88
N GLN A 384 3.11 -10.20 8.71
CA GLN A 384 3.30 -8.76 8.84
C GLN A 384 4.69 -8.34 8.39
N ALA A 385 4.76 -7.37 7.49
CA ALA A 385 6.02 -6.84 7.01
C ALA A 385 6.73 -5.94 8.03
N MET A 386 8.06 -5.96 7.97
CA MET A 386 8.97 -4.99 8.54
C MET A 386 9.74 -4.29 7.43
N GLN A 387 10.03 -3.02 7.60
CA GLN A 387 10.80 -2.22 6.64
C GLN A 387 11.49 -1.04 7.32
N GLU A 388 12.46 -0.44 6.64
CA GLU A 388 13.03 0.85 7.01
C GLU A 388 11.96 1.95 6.96
N THR A 389 12.01 2.90 7.88
CA THR A 389 11.23 4.13 7.81
C THR A 389 12.12 5.37 7.82
N ALA A 390 11.56 6.50 7.43
CA ALA A 390 12.27 7.77 7.40
C ALA A 390 11.38 8.91 7.89
N ILE A 391 12.01 9.86 8.56
CA ILE A 391 11.39 11.11 9.03
C ILE A 391 12.20 12.27 8.46
N GLY A 392 11.52 13.33 8.05
CA GLY A 392 12.15 14.53 7.51
C GLY A 392 11.43 15.81 7.99
N ARG A 393 11.96 16.94 7.56
CA ARG A 393 11.43 18.27 7.89
C ARG A 393 11.09 19.03 6.62
N THR A 394 9.91 19.61 6.53
CA THR A 394 9.45 20.33 5.35
C THR A 394 10.20 21.62 5.09
N ARG A 395 10.43 21.91 3.82
CA ARG A 395 10.89 23.19 3.29
C ARG A 395 10.32 23.43 1.89
N TYR A 396 9.67 24.54 1.67
CA TYR A 396 9.20 24.89 0.33
C TYR A 396 10.33 25.42 -0.54
N ASP A 397 10.49 24.89 -1.72
CA ASP A 397 11.44 25.35 -2.75
C ASP A 397 10.69 26.14 -3.83
N ALA A 398 10.81 27.47 -3.79
CA ALA A 398 10.12 28.36 -4.72
C ALA A 398 10.61 28.19 -6.17
N GLY A 399 11.88 27.81 -6.39
CA GLY A 399 12.45 27.57 -7.71
C GLY A 399 11.87 26.31 -8.36
N LYS A 400 11.68 25.25 -7.57
CA LYS A 400 11.06 23.98 -8.01
C LYS A 400 9.55 23.98 -7.87
N LYS A 401 8.97 24.95 -7.19
CA LYS A 401 7.54 25.07 -6.86
C LYS A 401 7.01 23.81 -6.16
N MET A 402 7.78 23.23 -5.25
CA MET A 402 7.43 22.02 -4.50
C MET A 402 7.99 22.04 -3.09
N VAL A 403 7.38 21.24 -2.22
CA VAL A 403 7.92 20.97 -0.88
C VAL A 403 9.04 19.95 -1.02
N LEU A 404 10.16 20.22 -0.39
CA LEU A 404 11.28 19.31 -0.19
C LEU A 404 11.34 18.89 1.27
N LEU A 405 12.12 17.87 1.57
CA LEU A 405 12.38 17.41 2.92
C LEU A 405 13.87 17.52 3.23
N ASP A 406 14.18 18.27 4.26
CA ASP A 406 15.52 18.41 4.83
C ASP A 406 15.66 17.52 6.08
N ASP A 407 16.88 17.41 6.60
CA ASP A 407 17.17 16.67 7.85
C ASP A 407 16.63 15.24 7.87
N ILE A 408 16.57 14.57 6.73
CA ILE A 408 16.04 13.20 6.64
C ILE A 408 16.89 12.27 7.50
N MET A 409 16.24 11.55 8.42
CA MET A 409 16.82 10.48 9.22
C MET A 409 16.11 9.17 8.93
N ARG A 410 16.90 8.12 8.71
CA ARG A 410 16.41 6.77 8.43
C ARG A 410 16.55 5.89 9.66
N PHE A 411 15.57 5.04 9.86
CA PHE A 411 15.51 4.11 10.99
C PHE A 411 15.42 2.68 10.44
N PRO A 412 16.42 1.84 10.74
CA PRO A 412 16.34 0.41 10.44
C PRO A 412 15.06 -0.20 11.03
N ALA A 413 14.53 -1.23 10.39
CA ALA A 413 13.27 -1.86 10.80
C ALA A 413 13.28 -2.30 12.27
N GLU A 414 14.41 -2.81 12.76
CA GLU A 414 14.59 -3.28 14.15
C GLU A 414 14.55 -2.15 15.18
N CYS A 415 14.79 -0.92 14.76
CA CYS A 415 14.73 0.25 15.63
C CYS A 415 13.31 0.73 15.91
N VAL A 416 12.36 0.31 15.10
CA VAL A 416 11.00 0.86 15.10
C VAL A 416 9.91 -0.21 15.14
N ASN A 417 10.29 -1.48 15.18
CA ASN A 417 9.36 -2.60 15.29
C ASN A 417 9.70 -3.47 16.51
N PRO A 418 8.68 -4.08 17.15
CA PRO A 418 8.89 -5.07 18.20
C PRO A 418 9.57 -6.33 17.65
N PRO A 419 10.21 -7.13 18.50
CA PRO A 419 10.55 -8.52 18.18
C PRO A 419 9.31 -9.33 17.83
N ALA A 420 9.47 -10.39 17.03
CA ALA A 420 8.36 -11.17 16.46
C ALA A 420 7.32 -11.68 17.48
N ASN A 421 7.75 -11.94 18.71
CA ASN A 421 6.92 -12.53 19.77
C ASN A 421 6.42 -11.50 20.81
N MET A 422 6.52 -10.20 20.52
CA MET A 422 6.15 -9.15 21.46
C MET A 422 5.12 -8.22 20.81
N LYS A 423 4.08 -7.85 21.56
CA LYS A 423 3.15 -6.80 21.10
C LYS A 423 3.80 -5.43 21.17
N SER A 424 3.35 -4.53 20.32
CA SER A 424 3.85 -3.15 20.23
C SER A 424 3.80 -2.41 21.57
N GLU A 425 2.69 -2.51 22.27
CA GLU A 425 2.50 -1.89 23.59
C GLU A 425 3.53 -2.37 24.61
N ASP A 426 3.70 -3.69 24.71
CA ASP A 426 4.63 -4.32 25.67
C ASP A 426 6.07 -3.93 25.33
N TRP A 427 6.42 -3.91 24.02
CA TRP A 427 7.75 -3.53 23.55
C TRP A 427 8.10 -2.08 23.87
N ILE A 428 7.18 -1.15 23.61
CA ILE A 428 7.41 0.26 23.91
C ILE A 428 7.52 0.45 25.44
N LYS A 429 6.58 -0.09 26.20
CA LYS A 429 6.54 0.03 27.65
C LYS A 429 7.75 -0.62 28.36
N ALA A 430 8.34 -1.64 27.74
CA ALA A 430 9.59 -2.23 28.22
C ALA A 430 10.86 -1.44 27.83
N GLY A 431 10.72 -0.31 27.12
CA GLY A 431 11.84 0.53 26.70
C GLY A 431 12.58 0.00 25.47
N PHE A 432 11.85 -0.56 24.52
CA PHE A 432 12.35 -1.00 23.20
C PHE A 432 13.42 -2.11 23.27
N PRO A 433 13.21 -3.25 23.97
CA PRO A 433 14.21 -4.31 24.05
C PRO A 433 14.57 -4.82 22.64
N GLY A 434 15.88 -5.04 22.40
CA GLY A 434 16.39 -5.45 21.09
C GLY A 434 16.76 -4.30 20.14
N ALA A 435 16.24 -3.12 20.33
CA ALA A 435 16.55 -1.92 19.52
C ALA A 435 17.87 -1.28 19.97
N LYS A 436 19.00 -1.98 19.79
CA LYS A 436 20.34 -1.49 20.19
C LYS A 436 20.96 -0.65 19.08
N GLY A 437 21.69 0.42 19.45
CA GLY A 437 22.42 1.29 18.52
C GLY A 437 21.51 2.13 17.61
N CYS A 438 20.25 2.29 18.00
CA CYS A 438 19.26 3.08 17.24
C CYS A 438 19.42 4.58 17.52
N PRO A 439 19.26 5.43 16.49
CA PRO A 439 19.29 6.87 16.65
C PRO A 439 18.15 7.40 17.51
#